data_22ffa763319487a3ff9a7fc229a0c10f
#
_entry.id   22ffa763319487a3ff9a7fc229a0c10f
#
_cell.length_a   1.000
_cell.length_b   1.000
_cell.length_c   1.000
_cell.angle_alpha   90.00
_cell.angle_beta   90.00
_cell.angle_gamma   90.00
#
_symmetry.space_group_name_H-M   'P 1'
#
loop_
_entity.id
_entity.type
_entity.pdbx_description
1 polymer ?
#
loop_
_entity_poly.entity_id
_entity_poly.type
_entity_poly.pdbx_seq_one_letter_code
_entity_poly.pdbx_strand_id
1 'polypeptide(L)'
;MAESSDALSEIKKLRGEVDQQGEMLDALVRYDPRVRDNILEEFNNDKVMSMVYLLIDGVKTQQQIVEGLKALGIKGTSAPMVTRKMTTLRTQMRVITPVAKDGRSWIYAHNRLGRALSLTKNIRKMHSVDIQ
;
A
#
# COMPACT_ATOMS: atom_id res chain seq x y z
N MET A 1 30.21 -1.18 -19.71
CA MET A 1 30.65 -1.94 -18.61
C MET A 1 30.37 -1.35 -17.28
N ALA A 2 31.04 -0.30 -16.91
CA ALA A 2 30.82 0.36 -15.63
C ALA A 2 29.39 0.82 -15.46
N GLU A 3 28.76 1.33 -16.51
CA GLU A 3 27.38 1.82 -16.44
C GLU A 3 26.37 0.73 -16.09
N SER A 4 26.48 -0.46 -16.67
CA SER A 4 25.59 -1.58 -16.33
C SER A 4 25.78 -2.04 -14.90
N SER A 5 27.02 -2.12 -14.47
CA SER A 5 27.35 -2.51 -13.11
C SER A 5 26.86 -1.48 -12.10
N ASP A 6 27.02 -0.18 -12.42
CA ASP A 6 26.58 0.89 -11.56
C ASP A 6 25.04 0.94 -11.46
N ALA A 7 24.34 0.69 -12.57
CA ALA A 7 22.87 0.66 -12.56
C ALA A 7 22.35 -0.48 -11.69
N LEU A 8 22.94 -1.67 -11.79
CA LEU A 8 22.56 -2.80 -10.92
C LEU A 8 22.87 -2.52 -9.45
N SER A 9 24.01 -1.90 -9.17
CA SER A 9 24.38 -1.51 -7.81
C SER A 9 23.39 -0.51 -7.21
N GLU A 10 22.96 0.47 -8.01
CA GLU A 10 21.97 1.45 -7.58
C GLU A 10 20.61 0.83 -7.31
N ILE A 11 20.16 -0.10 -8.16
CA ILE A 11 18.91 -0.81 -7.96
C ILE A 11 18.95 -1.60 -6.65
N LYS A 12 20.04 -2.31 -6.40
CA LYS A 12 20.22 -3.07 -5.16
C LYS A 12 20.26 -2.16 -3.94
N LYS A 13 20.93 -1.02 -4.06
CA LYS A 13 21.03 -0.03 -3.00
C LYS A 13 19.66 0.57 -2.67
N LEU A 14 18.88 0.92 -3.70
CA LEU A 14 17.53 1.46 -3.50
C LEU A 14 16.63 0.44 -2.81
N ARG A 15 16.72 -0.84 -3.21
CA ARG A 15 15.96 -1.91 -2.54
C ARG A 15 16.38 -2.06 -1.08
N GLY A 16 17.69 -1.99 -0.80
CA GLY A 16 18.19 -2.04 0.57
C GLY A 16 17.72 -0.88 1.41
N GLU A 17 17.71 0.34 0.87
CA GLU A 17 17.21 1.53 1.56
C GLU A 17 15.72 1.41 1.87
N VAL A 18 14.92 0.90 0.93
CA VAL A 18 13.48 0.68 1.16
C VAL A 18 13.27 -0.36 2.25
N ASP A 19 14.02 -1.45 2.24
CA ASP A 19 13.94 -2.48 3.27
C ASP A 19 14.34 -1.94 4.64
N GLN A 20 15.42 -1.14 4.71
CA GLN A 20 15.86 -0.51 5.94
C GLN A 20 14.82 0.46 6.49
N GLN A 21 14.19 1.25 5.62
CA GLN A 21 13.10 2.15 6.02
C GLN A 21 11.91 1.37 6.57
N GLY A 22 11.56 0.25 5.92
CA GLY A 22 10.50 -0.63 6.40
C GLY A 22 10.81 -1.20 7.79
N GLU A 23 12.02 -1.66 8.01
CA GLU A 23 12.45 -2.17 9.31
C GLU A 23 12.44 -1.08 10.38
N MET A 24 12.89 0.11 10.04
CA MET A 24 12.86 1.26 10.95
C MET A 24 11.44 1.64 11.32
N LEU A 25 10.52 1.66 10.34
CA LEU A 25 9.11 1.94 10.61
C LEU A 25 8.48 0.86 11.49
N ASP A 26 8.79 -0.41 11.25
CA ASP A 26 8.35 -1.52 12.10
C ASP A 26 8.81 -1.31 13.55
N ALA A 27 10.08 -0.93 13.72
CA ALA A 27 10.65 -0.65 15.04
C ALA A 27 9.94 0.52 15.72
N LEU A 28 9.66 1.61 14.97
CA LEU A 28 8.94 2.77 15.49
C LEU A 28 7.54 2.40 15.95
N VAL A 29 6.85 1.56 15.16
CA VAL A 29 5.51 1.09 15.50
C VAL A 29 5.52 0.28 16.79
N ARG A 30 6.55 -0.52 17.02
CA ARG A 30 6.67 -1.32 18.25
C ARG A 30 6.94 -0.48 19.48
N TYR A 31 7.71 0.61 19.33
CA TYR A 31 8.14 1.44 20.45
C TYR A 31 7.34 2.73 20.61
N ASP A 32 6.59 3.15 19.58
CA ASP A 32 5.75 4.33 19.63
C ASP A 32 4.34 4.04 19.13
N PRO A 33 3.41 3.69 20.03
CA PRO A 33 2.02 3.40 19.68
C PRO A 33 1.33 4.53 18.93
N ARG A 34 1.79 5.78 19.05
CA ARG A 34 1.19 6.91 18.35
C ARG A 34 1.33 6.80 16.83
N VAL A 35 2.44 6.24 16.35
CA VAL A 35 2.64 6.01 14.91
C VAL A 35 1.56 5.06 14.38
N ARG A 36 1.35 3.96 15.10
CA ARG A 36 0.30 2.99 14.77
C ARG A 36 -1.08 3.62 14.79
N ASP A 37 -1.41 4.34 15.85
CA ASP A 37 -2.71 4.95 16.04
C ASP A 37 -2.99 5.99 14.95
N ASN A 38 -1.99 6.77 14.55
CA ASN A 38 -2.13 7.76 13.48
C ASN A 38 -2.43 7.09 12.14
N ILE A 39 -1.74 5.99 11.83
CA ILE A 39 -1.99 5.23 10.60
C ILE A 39 -3.41 4.66 10.60
N LEU A 40 -3.82 4.05 11.70
CA LEU A 40 -5.17 3.50 11.84
C LEU A 40 -6.25 4.58 11.73
N GLU A 41 -5.99 5.75 12.30
CA GLU A 41 -6.92 6.88 12.21
C GLU A 41 -7.10 7.35 10.76
N GLU A 42 -6.02 7.42 9.98
CA GLU A 42 -6.10 7.78 8.55
C GLU A 42 -7.03 6.82 7.79
N PHE A 43 -6.90 5.51 8.05
CA PHE A 43 -7.79 4.52 7.43
C PHE A 43 -9.23 4.67 7.93
N ASN A 44 -9.41 4.94 9.21
CA ASN A 44 -10.74 5.11 9.78
C ASN A 44 -11.47 6.32 9.17
N ASN A 45 -10.73 7.38 8.85
CA ASN A 45 -11.28 8.60 8.28
C ASN A 45 -11.43 8.56 6.75
N ASP A 46 -10.87 7.57 6.08
CA ASP A 46 -10.93 7.46 4.62
C ASP A 46 -11.33 6.04 4.22
N LYS A 47 -12.64 5.84 4.07
CA LYS A 47 -13.20 4.55 3.69
C LYS A 47 -12.73 4.12 2.30
N VAL A 48 -12.63 5.06 1.35
CA VAL A 48 -12.22 4.74 -0.03
C VAL A 48 -10.78 4.22 -0.03
N MET A 49 -9.87 4.92 0.64
CA MET A 49 -8.48 4.48 0.77
C MET A 49 -8.39 3.12 1.45
N SER A 50 -9.21 2.89 2.46
CA SER A 50 -9.30 1.60 3.16
C SER A 50 -9.72 0.47 2.22
N MET A 51 -10.70 0.71 1.38
CA MET A 51 -11.16 -0.29 0.41
C MET A 51 -10.10 -0.53 -0.67
N VAL A 52 -9.41 0.51 -1.13
CA VAL A 52 -8.28 0.36 -2.06
C VAL A 52 -7.22 -0.55 -1.45
N TYR A 53 -6.85 -0.33 -0.19
CA TYR A 53 -5.87 -1.15 0.51
C TYR A 53 -6.30 -2.62 0.57
N LEU A 54 -7.57 -2.88 0.91
CA LEU A 54 -8.09 -4.25 1.00
C LEU A 54 -8.07 -4.97 -0.34
N LEU A 55 -8.27 -4.24 -1.44
CA LEU A 55 -8.28 -4.82 -2.79
C LEU A 55 -6.86 -5.07 -3.33
N ILE A 56 -5.85 -4.44 -2.78
CA ILE A 56 -4.46 -4.67 -3.15
C ILE A 56 -4.04 -6.05 -2.65
N ASP A 57 -3.70 -6.96 -3.57
CA ASP A 57 -3.43 -8.36 -3.23
C ASP A 57 -2.15 -8.93 -3.88
N GLY A 58 -1.36 -8.09 -4.55
CA GLY A 58 -0.15 -8.55 -5.25
C GLY A 58 -0.41 -9.09 -6.64
N VAL A 59 -1.66 -9.09 -7.09
CA VAL A 59 -2.06 -9.64 -8.41
C VAL A 59 -2.87 -8.62 -9.21
N LYS A 60 -3.77 -7.89 -8.57
CA LYS A 60 -4.68 -6.95 -9.25
C LYS A 60 -3.94 -5.75 -9.81
N THR A 61 -4.26 -5.40 -11.05
CA THR A 61 -3.86 -4.14 -11.67
C THR A 61 -4.70 -2.99 -11.10
N GLN A 62 -4.28 -1.76 -11.34
CA GLN A 62 -5.05 -0.58 -10.93
C GLN A 62 -6.47 -0.60 -11.52
N GLN A 63 -6.61 -1.01 -12.79
CA GLN A 63 -7.92 -1.08 -13.42
C GLN A 63 -8.83 -2.09 -12.71
N GLN A 64 -8.29 -3.23 -12.31
CA GLN A 64 -9.05 -4.23 -11.56
C GLN A 64 -9.47 -3.72 -10.18
N ILE A 65 -8.65 -2.88 -9.55
CA ILE A 65 -9.00 -2.24 -8.29
C ILE A 65 -10.14 -1.22 -8.50
N VAL A 66 -10.09 -0.43 -9.58
CA VAL A 66 -11.18 0.49 -9.94
C VAL A 66 -12.48 -0.29 -10.09
N GLU A 67 -12.46 -1.39 -10.82
CA GLU A 67 -13.64 -2.23 -11.02
C GLU A 67 -14.13 -2.85 -9.72
N GLY A 68 -13.21 -3.27 -8.86
CA GLY A 68 -13.55 -3.81 -7.55
C GLY A 68 -14.25 -2.78 -6.66
N LEU A 69 -13.80 -1.54 -6.68
CA LEU A 69 -14.45 -0.45 -5.93
C LEU A 69 -15.86 -0.17 -6.45
N LYS A 70 -16.03 -0.18 -7.78
CA LYS A 70 -17.35 0.00 -8.39
C LYS A 70 -18.30 -1.14 -7.99
N ALA A 71 -17.79 -2.37 -7.98
CA ALA A 71 -18.57 -3.53 -7.56
C ALA A 71 -19.00 -3.44 -6.09
N LEU A 72 -18.22 -2.76 -5.25
CA LEU A 72 -18.55 -2.50 -3.84
C LEU A 72 -19.53 -1.34 -3.67
N GLY A 73 -19.93 -0.67 -4.76
CA GLY A 73 -20.85 0.46 -4.69
C GLY A 73 -20.20 1.77 -4.24
N ILE A 74 -18.90 1.88 -4.34
CA ILE A 74 -18.18 3.10 -3.96
C ILE A 74 -18.45 4.17 -5.02
N LYS A 75 -19.11 5.25 -4.64
CA LYS A 75 -19.44 6.36 -5.53
C LYS A 75 -18.21 7.20 -5.88
N GLY A 76 -18.20 7.76 -7.08
CA GLY A 76 -17.12 8.61 -7.54
C GLY A 76 -15.83 7.86 -7.88
N THR A 77 -15.89 6.55 -8.03
CA THR A 77 -14.72 5.75 -8.38
C THR A 77 -14.22 6.08 -9.78
N SER A 78 -12.95 6.44 -9.87
CA SER A 78 -12.30 6.72 -11.15
C SER A 78 -10.82 6.31 -11.06
N ALA A 79 -10.18 6.13 -12.22
CA ALA A 79 -8.76 5.82 -12.26
C ALA A 79 -7.90 6.90 -11.59
N PRO A 80 -8.11 8.20 -11.84
CA PRO A 80 -7.35 9.24 -11.14
C PRO A 80 -7.53 9.23 -9.62
N MET A 81 -8.73 8.94 -9.13
CA MET A 81 -8.99 8.86 -7.70
C MET A 81 -8.22 7.68 -7.08
N VAL A 82 -8.26 6.51 -7.72
CA VAL A 82 -7.52 5.34 -7.26
C VAL A 82 -6.02 5.60 -7.29
N THR A 83 -5.51 6.25 -8.33
CA THR A 83 -4.09 6.64 -8.41
C THR A 83 -3.67 7.49 -7.21
N ARG A 84 -4.48 8.48 -6.84
CA ARG A 84 -4.20 9.34 -5.69
C ARG A 84 -4.16 8.57 -4.38
N LYS A 85 -5.13 7.66 -4.17
CA LYS A 85 -5.18 6.82 -2.97
C LYS A 85 -3.97 5.89 -2.90
N MET A 86 -3.61 5.26 -4.01
CA MET A 86 -2.43 4.39 -4.08
C MET A 86 -1.14 5.16 -3.84
N THR A 87 -1.03 6.38 -4.35
CA THR A 87 0.13 7.24 -4.09
C THR A 87 0.26 7.55 -2.60
N THR A 88 -0.84 7.89 -1.95
CA THR A 88 -0.86 8.12 -0.50
C THR A 88 -0.41 6.88 0.27
N LEU A 89 -0.95 5.71 -0.08
CA LEU A 89 -0.60 4.45 0.58
C LEU A 89 0.88 4.11 0.40
N ARG A 90 1.46 4.42 -0.75
CA ARG A 90 2.85 4.10 -1.06
C ARG A 90 3.83 5.11 -0.48
N THR A 91 3.57 6.42 -0.63
CA THR A 91 4.54 7.46 -0.34
C THR A 91 4.39 8.09 1.03
N GLN A 92 3.17 8.26 1.51
CA GLN A 92 2.89 8.89 2.81
C GLN A 92 2.77 7.87 3.91
N MET A 93 1.95 6.84 3.72
CA MET A 93 1.73 5.81 4.73
C MET A 93 2.74 4.67 4.64
N ARG A 94 3.28 4.41 3.45
CA ARG A 94 4.31 3.40 3.19
C ARG A 94 3.88 1.99 3.61
N VAL A 95 2.64 1.65 3.30
CA VAL A 95 2.06 0.35 3.66
C VAL A 95 1.89 -0.59 2.47
N ILE A 96 2.20 -0.13 1.26
CA ILE A 96 2.23 -0.95 0.06
C ILE A 96 3.55 -0.80 -0.69
N THR A 97 3.88 -1.79 -1.51
CA THR A 97 5.11 -1.79 -2.32
C THR A 97 4.80 -2.36 -3.71
N PRO A 98 5.45 -1.85 -4.77
CA PRO A 98 5.31 -2.44 -6.10
C PRO A 98 6.00 -3.81 -6.16
N VAL A 99 5.31 -4.80 -6.72
CA VAL A 99 5.84 -6.17 -6.81
C VAL A 99 5.91 -6.68 -8.23
N ALA A 100 5.15 -6.09 -9.17
CA ALA A 100 5.14 -6.52 -10.55
C ALA A 100 4.66 -5.37 -11.44
N LYS A 101 4.75 -5.57 -12.76
CA LYS A 101 4.29 -4.60 -13.73
C LYS A 101 3.56 -5.34 -14.85
N ASP A 102 2.37 -4.87 -15.18
CA ASP A 102 1.58 -5.37 -16.31
C ASP A 102 1.40 -4.24 -17.31
N GLY A 103 2.17 -4.28 -18.40
CA GLY A 103 2.23 -3.18 -19.33
C GLY A 103 2.77 -1.92 -18.66
N ARG A 104 1.95 -0.86 -18.60
CA ARG A 104 2.31 0.41 -17.96
C ARG A 104 1.81 0.50 -16.52
N SER A 105 1.05 -0.49 -16.07
CA SER A 105 0.44 -0.49 -14.74
C SER A 105 1.29 -1.26 -13.75
N TRP A 106 1.54 -0.65 -12.60
CA TRP A 106 2.18 -1.33 -11.49
C TRP A 106 1.16 -2.17 -10.73
N ILE A 107 1.63 -3.31 -10.22
CA ILE A 107 0.87 -4.17 -9.31
C ILE A 107 1.52 -4.05 -7.94
N TYR A 108 0.70 -3.79 -6.92
CA TYR A 108 1.17 -3.56 -5.56
C TYR A 108 0.74 -4.68 -4.63
N ALA A 109 1.48 -4.82 -3.54
CA ALA A 109 1.15 -5.74 -2.45
C ALA A 109 1.30 -5.03 -1.12
N HIS A 110 0.68 -5.56 -0.09
CA HIS A 110 0.89 -5.11 1.28
C HIS A 110 2.33 -5.39 1.67
N ASN A 111 2.99 -4.41 2.27
CA ASN A 111 4.37 -4.57 2.70
C ASN A 111 4.45 -5.05 4.17
N ARG A 112 5.68 -5.14 4.68
CA ARG A 112 5.93 -5.59 6.04
C ARG A 112 5.21 -4.73 7.09
N LEU A 113 5.26 -3.41 6.95
CA LEU A 113 4.62 -2.50 7.89
C LEU A 113 3.10 -2.72 7.94
N GLY A 114 2.44 -2.80 6.77
CA GLY A 114 1.00 -3.05 6.69
C GLY A 114 0.62 -4.35 7.37
N ARG A 115 1.41 -5.40 7.17
CA ARG A 115 1.17 -6.69 7.82
C ARG A 115 1.44 -6.64 9.32
N ALA A 116 2.52 -5.96 9.73
CA ALA A 116 2.87 -5.84 11.16
C ALA A 116 1.78 -5.13 11.96
N LEU A 117 1.10 -4.15 11.33
CA LEU A 117 -0.01 -3.43 11.94
C LEU A 117 -1.34 -4.19 11.87
N SER A 118 -1.37 -5.33 11.20
CA SER A 118 -2.61 -6.08 10.93
C SER A 118 -3.68 -5.19 10.31
N LEU A 119 -3.29 -4.37 9.32
CA LEU A 119 -4.17 -3.37 8.73
C LEU A 119 -5.43 -3.99 8.11
N THR A 120 -5.29 -5.12 7.41
CA THR A 120 -6.44 -5.80 6.80
C THR A 120 -7.51 -6.11 7.83
N LYS A 121 -7.11 -6.71 8.94
CA LYS A 121 -8.03 -7.07 10.03
C LYS A 121 -8.67 -5.84 10.66
N ASN A 122 -7.86 -4.83 10.95
CA ASN A 122 -8.34 -3.60 11.59
C ASN A 122 -9.28 -2.81 10.67
N ILE A 123 -8.96 -2.72 9.38
CA ILE A 123 -9.79 -2.03 8.39
C ILE A 123 -11.15 -2.72 8.25
N ARG A 124 -11.17 -4.04 8.15
CA ARG A 124 -12.43 -4.80 8.09
C ARG A 124 -13.31 -4.50 9.28
N LYS A 125 -12.71 -4.44 10.45
CA LYS A 125 -13.42 -4.15 11.70
C LYS A 125 -13.94 -2.71 11.74
N MET A 126 -13.11 -1.74 11.35
CA MET A 126 -13.48 -0.31 11.33
C MET A 126 -14.70 -0.03 10.46
N HIS A 127 -14.73 -0.61 9.28
CA HIS A 127 -15.74 -0.30 8.26
C HIS A 127 -16.79 -1.40 8.12
N SER A 128 -16.75 -2.42 8.94
CA SER A 128 -17.67 -3.56 8.91
C SER A 128 -17.75 -4.20 7.52
N VAL A 129 -16.58 -4.42 6.91
CA VAL A 129 -16.45 -4.94 5.54
C VAL A 129 -15.88 -6.35 5.56
N ASP A 130 -16.48 -7.21 4.74
CA ASP A 130 -16.01 -8.58 4.54
C ASP A 130 -15.50 -8.75 3.12
N ILE A 131 -14.26 -8.33 2.89
CA ILE A 131 -13.56 -8.51 1.62
C ILE A 131 -12.47 -9.56 1.83
N GLN A 132 -12.53 -10.60 1.05
CA GLN A 132 -11.54 -11.67 1.11
C GLN A 132 -10.33 -11.39 0.23
#